data_21b68d0e0b25511e8bbce187dca20c07
#
_entry.id   21b68d0e0b25511e8bbce187dca20c07
#
_cell.length_a   1.000
_cell.length_b   1.000
_cell.length_c   1.000
_cell.angle_alpha   90.00
_cell.angle_beta   90.00
_cell.angle_gamma   90.00
#
_symmetry.space_group_name_H-M   'P 1'
#
loop_
_entity.id
_entity.type
_entity.pdbx_description
1 polymer ?
#
loop_
_entity_poly.entity_id
_entity_poly.type
_entity_poly.pdbx_seq_one_letter_code
_entity_poly.pdbx_strand_id
1 'polypeptide(L)'
;MRQIFCVFIAIFLLIAASCAGKQEKVKEKSSENVYRITLSDSFGKVSSRLWTLTKIEALGTRRMSSSYFDRALKYSGTEFEAVSILKLINQFQLKNDEDAILLNCFDDYQGLLSLSDIHRYDLHLAIKIKVSLGSLKPDWLNPLLLLVPDGKNPPFEERFLTANIREIQFVKLSDYYMPLKKVTNISSEAGQGFAIYKNNCLFCHSLKGRGGKKGVYLLDQYAFSKLEGQEKFLNDFKSFHDKTNVDKQDIEQFVTGNQLKTVMSFLLALIKVDES
;
A
#
# COMPACT_ATOMS: atom_id res chain seq x y z
N MET A 1 -74.60 2.73 33.16
CA MET A 1 -73.13 2.59 33.12
C MET A 1 -72.61 1.90 31.82
N ARG A 2 -73.24 2.06 30.68
CA ARG A 2 -72.85 1.41 29.43
C ARG A 2 -72.56 2.39 28.24
N GLN A 3 -72.74 3.66 28.42
CA GLN A 3 -72.53 4.65 27.35
C GLN A 3 -71.27 5.53 27.49
N ILE A 4 -70.56 5.41 28.60
CA ILE A 4 -69.35 6.25 28.86
C ILE A 4 -68.10 5.51 28.32
N PHE A 5 -68.17 4.20 28.06
CA PHE A 5 -66.99 3.42 27.62
C PHE A 5 -66.68 3.51 26.10
N CYS A 6 -67.66 3.90 25.27
CA CYS A 6 -67.47 3.99 23.84
C CYS A 6 -66.83 5.32 23.37
N VAL A 7 -66.84 6.36 24.18
CA VAL A 7 -66.30 7.68 23.80
C VAL A 7 -64.77 7.76 23.99
N PHE A 8 -64.24 7.00 24.95
CA PHE A 8 -62.78 6.97 25.16
C PHE A 8 -62.00 6.15 24.14
N ILE A 9 -62.59 5.18 23.48
CA ILE A 9 -61.93 4.35 22.45
C ILE A 9 -61.83 5.10 21.12
N ALA A 10 -62.77 6.00 20.82
CA ALA A 10 -62.75 6.79 19.57
C ALA A 10 -61.71 7.92 19.59
N ILE A 11 -61.33 8.45 20.77
CA ILE A 11 -60.33 9.50 20.90
C ILE A 11 -58.90 8.94 20.84
N PHE A 12 -58.68 7.66 21.26
CA PHE A 12 -57.38 7.04 21.21
C PHE A 12 -56.96 6.59 19.78
N LEU A 13 -57.93 6.35 18.88
CA LEU A 13 -57.67 5.98 17.49
C LEU A 13 -57.39 7.18 16.58
N LEU A 14 -57.69 8.40 16.99
CA LEU A 14 -57.40 9.60 16.20
C LEU A 14 -56.01 10.23 16.48
N ILE A 15 -55.33 9.83 17.56
CA ILE A 15 -53.99 10.30 17.88
C ILE A 15 -52.91 9.44 17.24
N ALA A 16 -53.22 8.19 16.86
CA ALA A 16 -52.26 7.29 16.20
C ALA A 16 -52.03 7.51 14.69
N ALA A 17 -52.82 8.39 14.07
CA ALA A 17 -52.75 8.64 12.63
C ALA A 17 -51.92 9.88 12.25
N SER A 18 -51.37 10.63 13.21
CA SER A 18 -50.65 11.87 12.94
C SER A 18 -49.14 11.86 13.12
N CYS A 19 -48.53 10.65 13.27
CA CYS A 19 -47.06 10.48 13.36
C CYS A 19 -46.48 9.67 12.22
N ALA A 20 -47.09 9.66 11.04
CA ALA A 20 -46.42 9.30 9.81
C ALA A 20 -45.57 10.48 9.31
N GLY A 21 -44.63 10.93 10.14
CA GLY A 21 -43.58 11.83 9.71
C GLY A 21 -42.82 11.16 8.57
N LYS A 22 -42.79 11.80 7.41
CA LYS A 22 -41.87 11.48 6.32
C LYS A 22 -40.47 11.29 6.93
N GLN A 23 -40.01 10.08 7.06
CA GLN A 23 -38.58 9.83 7.16
C GLN A 23 -37.98 10.30 5.83
N GLU A 24 -37.58 11.55 5.78
CA GLU A 24 -36.58 11.99 4.85
C GLU A 24 -35.38 11.07 5.07
N LYS A 25 -35.16 10.13 4.15
CA LYS A 25 -33.88 9.42 4.06
C LYS A 25 -32.83 10.50 3.93
N VAL A 26 -32.21 10.84 5.03
CA VAL A 26 -30.91 11.55 5.02
C VAL A 26 -30.04 10.66 4.14
N LYS A 27 -29.84 11.06 2.90
CA LYS A 27 -28.79 10.47 2.06
C LYS A 27 -27.51 10.70 2.85
N GLU A 28 -27.03 9.65 3.49
CA GLU A 28 -25.70 9.59 4.03
C GLU A 28 -24.79 10.03 2.88
N LYS A 29 -24.27 11.25 3.00
CA LYS A 29 -23.33 11.79 2.04
C LYS A 29 -22.11 10.91 2.19
N SER A 30 -21.97 9.88 1.35
CA SER A 30 -20.80 9.03 1.32
C SER A 30 -19.60 9.95 1.27
N SER A 31 -18.79 9.98 2.32
CA SER A 31 -17.59 10.79 2.36
C SER A 31 -16.71 10.28 1.22
N GLU A 32 -16.56 11.11 0.19
CA GLU A 32 -15.72 10.77 -0.96
C GLU A 32 -14.30 10.53 -0.46
N ASN A 33 -13.68 9.42 -0.86
CA ASN A 33 -12.31 9.10 -0.48
C ASN A 33 -11.36 10.18 -1.02
N VAL A 34 -10.56 10.73 -0.13
CA VAL A 34 -9.62 11.80 -0.42
C VAL A 34 -8.20 11.30 -0.27
N TYR A 35 -7.39 11.56 -1.28
CA TYR A 35 -5.99 11.17 -1.36
C TYR A 35 -5.09 12.41 -1.29
N ARG A 36 -3.93 12.28 -0.65
CA ARG A 36 -2.95 13.35 -0.54
C ARG A 36 -1.90 13.19 -1.63
N ILE A 37 -1.64 14.27 -2.37
CA ILE A 37 -0.51 14.37 -3.30
C ILE A 37 0.45 15.39 -2.72
N THR A 38 1.65 14.95 -2.36
CA THR A 38 2.65 15.78 -1.70
C THR A 38 3.83 16.04 -2.66
N LEU A 39 4.18 17.30 -2.76
CA LEU A 39 5.23 17.84 -3.63
C LEU A 39 6.19 18.66 -2.77
N SER A 40 7.45 18.64 -3.12
CA SER A 40 8.42 19.60 -2.59
C SER A 40 8.70 20.69 -3.61
N ASP A 41 8.78 21.96 -3.23
CA ASP A 41 9.20 23.04 -4.14
C ASP A 41 10.74 23.11 -4.29
N SER A 42 11.24 24.00 -5.14
CA SER A 42 12.69 24.19 -5.38
C SER A 42 13.48 24.61 -4.14
N PHE A 43 12.81 25.08 -3.10
CA PHE A 43 13.40 25.48 -1.81
C PHE A 43 13.24 24.40 -0.72
N GLY A 44 12.70 23.20 -1.08
CA GLY A 44 12.45 22.13 -0.12
C GLY A 44 11.15 22.28 0.67
N LYS A 45 10.35 23.33 0.41
CA LYS A 45 9.05 23.52 1.07
C LYS A 45 8.06 22.50 0.55
N VAL A 46 7.54 21.69 1.47
CA VAL A 46 6.55 20.66 1.15
C VAL A 46 5.16 21.30 1.03
N SER A 47 4.47 21.01 -0.06
CA SER A 47 3.07 21.36 -0.25
C SER A 47 2.25 20.11 -0.53
N SER A 48 1.04 20.05 0.02
CA SER A 48 0.12 18.93 -0.22
C SER A 48 -1.15 19.43 -0.89
N ARG A 49 -1.63 18.65 -1.88
CA ARG A 49 -2.91 18.87 -2.53
C ARG A 49 -3.80 17.67 -2.27
N LEU A 50 -5.06 17.94 -1.92
CA LEU A 50 -6.05 16.87 -1.77
C LEU A 50 -6.73 16.61 -3.12
N TRP A 51 -6.80 15.33 -3.46
CA TRP A 51 -7.46 14.84 -4.67
C TRP A 51 -8.56 13.87 -4.27
N THR A 52 -9.75 14.06 -4.81
CA THR A 52 -10.84 13.11 -4.65
C THR A 52 -10.69 11.97 -5.65
N LEU A 53 -11.34 10.84 -5.38
CA LEU A 53 -11.39 9.71 -6.32
C LEU A 53 -11.95 10.18 -7.67
N THR A 54 -13.05 10.93 -7.66
CA THR A 54 -13.67 11.51 -8.87
C THR A 54 -12.68 12.34 -9.70
N LYS A 55 -11.81 13.12 -9.04
CA LYS A 55 -10.77 13.90 -9.74
C LYS A 55 -9.71 13.01 -10.38
N ILE A 56 -9.37 11.88 -9.75
CA ILE A 56 -8.46 10.88 -10.32
C ILE A 56 -9.13 10.19 -11.50
N GLU A 57 -10.40 9.78 -11.37
CA GLU A 57 -11.19 9.16 -12.44
C GLU A 57 -11.30 10.06 -13.69
N ALA A 58 -11.43 11.37 -13.50
CA ALA A 58 -11.52 12.36 -14.58
C ALA A 58 -10.25 12.42 -15.47
N LEU A 59 -9.12 11.85 -15.04
CA LEU A 59 -7.94 11.71 -15.88
C LEU A 59 -8.11 10.66 -16.97
N GLY A 60 -9.22 9.93 -16.97
CA GLY A 60 -9.59 8.92 -17.96
C GLY A 60 -9.22 7.52 -17.50
N THR A 61 -10.25 6.75 -17.18
CA THR A 61 -10.16 5.36 -16.76
C THR A 61 -10.17 4.42 -17.95
N ARG A 62 -9.61 3.23 -17.77
CA ARG A 62 -9.80 2.09 -18.67
C ARG A 62 -9.94 0.80 -17.89
N ARG A 63 -10.65 -0.17 -18.47
CA ARG A 63 -10.71 -1.53 -17.95
C ARG A 63 -9.46 -2.29 -18.32
N MET A 64 -8.94 -3.08 -17.40
CA MET A 64 -7.76 -3.92 -17.60
C MET A 64 -7.73 -5.09 -16.63
N SER A 65 -6.92 -6.08 -16.96
CA SER A 65 -6.56 -7.22 -16.12
C SER A 65 -5.10 -7.12 -15.70
N SER A 66 -4.70 -7.94 -14.73
CA SER A 66 -3.33 -8.03 -14.23
C SER A 66 -3.03 -9.45 -13.77
N SER A 67 -2.37 -10.20 -14.62
CA SER A 67 -1.86 -11.52 -14.27
C SER A 67 -0.79 -11.45 -13.16
N TYR A 68 -0.09 -10.32 -13.05
CA TYR A 68 0.85 -10.05 -11.95
C TYR A 68 0.12 -10.03 -10.60
N PHE A 69 -0.99 -9.28 -10.51
CA PHE A 69 -1.83 -9.21 -9.32
C PHE A 69 -2.45 -10.58 -9.00
N ASP A 70 -3.07 -11.22 -10.00
CA ASP A 70 -3.72 -12.51 -9.82
C ASP A 70 -2.74 -13.57 -9.32
N ARG A 71 -1.51 -13.61 -9.88
CA ARG A 71 -0.43 -14.49 -9.39
C ARG A 71 -0.08 -14.23 -7.93
N ALA A 72 0.11 -12.95 -7.56
CA ALA A 72 0.59 -12.58 -6.23
C ALA A 72 -0.43 -12.86 -5.13
N LEU A 73 -1.72 -12.62 -5.40
CA LEU A 73 -2.80 -12.78 -4.44
C LEU A 73 -3.63 -14.05 -4.65
N LYS A 74 -3.19 -14.93 -5.57
CA LYS A 74 -3.86 -16.21 -5.86
C LYS A 74 -5.31 -16.06 -6.33
N TYR A 75 -5.56 -14.98 -7.08
CA TYR A 75 -6.80 -14.79 -7.82
C TYR A 75 -6.67 -15.29 -9.25
N SER A 76 -7.79 -15.21 -10.00
CA SER A 76 -7.84 -15.46 -11.44
C SER A 76 -8.94 -14.62 -12.06
N GLY A 77 -8.64 -13.95 -13.18
CA GLY A 77 -9.62 -13.18 -13.91
C GLY A 77 -10.14 -11.94 -13.18
N THR A 78 -9.28 -11.31 -12.35
CA THR A 78 -9.60 -10.05 -11.69
C THR A 78 -9.65 -8.91 -12.71
N GLU A 79 -10.74 -8.15 -12.70
CA GLU A 79 -10.92 -6.97 -13.54
C GLU A 79 -10.74 -5.68 -12.74
N PHE A 80 -10.14 -4.67 -13.37
CA PHE A 80 -9.88 -3.37 -12.77
C PHE A 80 -10.41 -2.24 -13.65
N GLU A 81 -10.90 -1.17 -13.00
CA GLU A 81 -10.90 0.16 -13.62
C GLU A 81 -9.69 0.92 -13.09
N ALA A 82 -8.85 1.42 -13.97
CA ALA A 82 -7.57 2.00 -13.58
C ALA A 82 -7.22 3.25 -14.39
N VAL A 83 -6.41 4.11 -13.80
CA VAL A 83 -5.89 5.37 -14.36
C VAL A 83 -4.37 5.25 -14.51
N SER A 84 -3.82 5.70 -15.61
CA SER A 84 -2.37 5.73 -15.79
C SER A 84 -1.70 6.65 -14.75
N ILE A 85 -0.67 6.13 -14.06
CA ILE A 85 0.13 6.94 -13.12
C ILE A 85 0.78 8.12 -13.84
N LEU A 86 1.21 7.96 -15.08
CA LEU A 86 1.80 9.04 -15.87
C LEU A 86 0.82 10.19 -16.12
N LYS A 87 -0.47 9.90 -16.33
CA LYS A 87 -1.48 10.95 -16.45
C LYS A 87 -1.63 11.74 -15.16
N LEU A 88 -1.54 11.07 -14.00
CA LEU A 88 -1.58 11.73 -12.71
C LEU A 88 -0.31 12.57 -12.50
N ILE A 89 0.87 12.02 -12.75
CA ILE A 89 2.17 12.72 -12.61
C ILE A 89 2.20 13.99 -13.46
N ASN A 90 1.68 13.92 -14.69
CA ASN A 90 1.65 15.07 -15.62
C ASN A 90 0.74 16.23 -15.17
N GLN A 91 -0.04 16.07 -14.10
CA GLN A 91 -0.79 17.16 -13.47
C GLN A 91 0.07 18.04 -12.55
N PHE A 92 1.33 17.66 -12.35
CA PHE A 92 2.24 18.32 -11.41
C PHE A 92 3.54 18.75 -12.11
N GLN A 93 4.07 19.88 -11.67
CA GLN A 93 5.41 20.30 -12.06
C GLN A 93 6.39 19.66 -11.07
N LEU A 94 7.07 18.61 -11.54
CA LEU A 94 8.11 17.97 -10.74
C LEU A 94 9.36 18.84 -10.74
N LYS A 95 10.13 18.76 -9.66
CA LYS A 95 11.50 19.25 -9.67
C LYS A 95 12.35 18.42 -10.64
N ASN A 96 13.41 19.03 -11.17
CA ASN A 96 14.29 18.35 -12.11
C ASN A 96 15.00 17.12 -11.55
N ASP A 97 15.01 16.94 -10.24
CA ASP A 97 15.69 15.83 -9.56
C ASP A 97 14.74 14.85 -8.82
N GLU A 98 13.43 15.09 -8.88
CA GLU A 98 12.43 14.12 -8.41
C GLU A 98 12.29 13.02 -9.45
N ASP A 99 12.77 11.82 -9.13
CA ASP A 99 12.86 10.67 -10.03
C ASP A 99 12.04 9.45 -9.57
N ALA A 100 11.23 9.63 -8.51
CA ALA A 100 10.41 8.57 -7.93
C ALA A 100 9.14 9.07 -7.25
N ILE A 101 8.20 8.15 -7.01
CA ILE A 101 7.06 8.34 -6.13
C ILE A 101 7.12 7.40 -4.94
N LEU A 102 6.83 7.93 -3.76
CA LEU A 102 6.64 7.21 -2.52
C LEU A 102 5.14 7.09 -2.28
N LEU A 103 4.67 5.87 -2.08
CA LEU A 103 3.28 5.52 -1.87
C LEU A 103 3.07 5.17 -0.40
N ASN A 104 2.48 6.08 0.38
CA ASN A 104 2.14 5.83 1.77
C ASN A 104 0.71 5.26 1.86
N CYS A 105 0.55 4.15 2.58
CA CYS A 105 -0.72 3.44 2.68
C CYS A 105 -1.45 3.75 4.00
N PHE A 106 -2.77 3.47 4.05
CA PHE A 106 -3.57 3.61 5.27
C PHE A 106 -3.21 2.60 6.35
N ASP A 107 -2.67 1.46 5.95
CA ASP A 107 -2.30 0.31 6.78
C ASP A 107 -0.79 0.21 7.04
N ASP A 108 -0.10 1.36 6.98
CA ASP A 108 1.31 1.55 7.31
C ASP A 108 2.32 0.84 6.39
N TYR A 109 1.89 0.30 5.25
CA TYR A 109 2.80 -0.09 4.18
C TYR A 109 3.34 1.14 3.43
N GLN A 110 4.51 0.99 2.81
CA GLN A 110 5.11 2.05 2.00
C GLN A 110 5.75 1.48 0.74
N GLY A 111 5.17 1.79 -0.44
CA GLY A 111 5.76 1.47 -1.73
C GLY A 111 6.67 2.60 -2.24
N LEU A 112 7.69 2.26 -3.01
CA LEU A 112 8.55 3.23 -3.69
C LEU A 112 8.83 2.77 -5.12
N LEU A 113 8.51 3.64 -6.08
CA LEU A 113 8.62 3.36 -7.51
C LEU A 113 9.43 4.45 -8.20
N SER A 114 10.42 4.07 -9.00
CA SER A 114 11.07 5.02 -9.89
C SER A 114 10.14 5.48 -11.01
N LEU A 115 10.31 6.71 -11.49
CA LEU A 115 9.63 7.17 -12.70
C LEU A 115 10.01 6.31 -13.91
N SER A 116 11.24 5.79 -13.93
CA SER A 116 11.71 4.84 -14.94
C SER A 116 10.88 3.54 -14.95
N ASP A 117 10.60 2.96 -13.77
CA ASP A 117 9.75 1.76 -13.68
C ASP A 117 8.30 2.06 -14.10
N ILE A 118 7.77 3.22 -13.71
CA ILE A 118 6.42 3.65 -14.07
C ILE A 118 6.28 3.75 -15.59
N HIS A 119 7.24 4.35 -16.27
CA HIS A 119 7.26 4.42 -17.73
C HIS A 119 7.46 3.06 -18.39
N ARG A 120 8.46 2.29 -17.93
CA ARG A 120 8.84 1.02 -18.53
C ARG A 120 7.72 0.00 -18.47
N TYR A 121 7.02 -0.06 -17.34
CA TYR A 121 5.97 -1.05 -17.09
C TYR A 121 4.56 -0.50 -17.27
N ASP A 122 4.42 0.76 -17.72
CA ASP A 122 3.12 1.42 -17.93
C ASP A 122 2.19 1.27 -16.71
N LEU A 123 2.72 1.59 -15.53
CA LEU A 123 2.02 1.32 -14.27
C LEU A 123 0.77 2.19 -14.13
N HIS A 124 -0.27 1.60 -13.53
CA HIS A 124 -1.58 2.22 -13.32
C HIS A 124 -1.97 2.23 -11.84
N LEU A 125 -2.95 3.06 -11.50
CA LEU A 125 -3.65 3.04 -10.22
C LEU A 125 -5.04 2.48 -10.46
N ALA A 126 -5.33 1.31 -9.89
CA ALA A 126 -6.67 0.76 -9.87
C ALA A 126 -7.53 1.55 -8.87
N ILE A 127 -8.68 2.00 -9.36
CA ILE A 127 -9.69 2.75 -8.61
C ILE A 127 -10.91 1.89 -8.27
N LYS A 128 -11.12 0.81 -9.04
CA LYS A 128 -12.11 -0.23 -8.75
C LYS A 128 -11.51 -1.60 -9.00
N ILE A 129 -11.90 -2.56 -8.17
CA ILE A 129 -11.44 -3.93 -8.20
C ILE A 129 -12.67 -4.82 -8.21
N LYS A 130 -12.75 -5.72 -9.20
CA LYS A 130 -13.80 -6.74 -9.31
C LYS A 130 -13.11 -8.09 -9.37
N VAL A 131 -13.11 -8.81 -8.27
CA VAL A 131 -12.61 -10.19 -8.21
C VAL A 131 -13.56 -11.14 -8.93
N SER A 132 -13.07 -12.29 -9.39
CA SER A 132 -13.87 -13.30 -10.09
C SER A 132 -15.02 -13.81 -9.22
N LEU A 133 -16.08 -14.28 -9.89
CA LEU A 133 -17.25 -14.83 -9.21
C LEU A 133 -16.84 -16.00 -8.30
N GLY A 134 -17.30 -15.96 -7.04
CA GLY A 134 -16.96 -16.98 -6.03
C GLY A 134 -15.68 -16.67 -5.23
N SER A 135 -14.91 -15.65 -5.61
CA SER A 135 -13.78 -15.15 -4.82
C SER A 135 -14.23 -14.07 -3.85
N LEU A 136 -13.66 -14.06 -2.64
CA LEU A 136 -13.89 -13.01 -1.65
C LEU A 136 -12.78 -11.97 -1.74
N LYS A 137 -13.17 -10.70 -1.90
CA LYS A 137 -12.23 -9.59 -1.80
C LYS A 137 -11.98 -9.30 -0.31
N PRO A 138 -10.72 -9.36 0.19
CA PRO A 138 -10.43 -9.02 1.57
C PRO A 138 -10.76 -7.55 1.86
N ASP A 139 -11.16 -7.26 3.08
CA ASP A 139 -11.51 -5.90 3.51
C ASP A 139 -10.34 -4.91 3.41
N TRP A 140 -9.11 -5.40 3.57
CA TRP A 140 -7.90 -4.59 3.43
C TRP A 140 -7.55 -4.23 1.97
N LEU A 141 -8.09 -4.95 0.98
CA LEU A 141 -7.80 -4.70 -0.44
C LEU A 141 -8.67 -3.56 -0.98
N ASN A 142 -8.25 -2.34 -0.75
CA ASN A 142 -8.97 -1.13 -1.17
C ASN A 142 -8.16 -0.29 -2.16
N PRO A 143 -8.84 0.51 -2.99
CA PRO A 143 -8.20 1.57 -3.78
C PRO A 143 -7.54 2.64 -2.88
N LEU A 144 -6.54 3.40 -3.37
CA LEU A 144 -5.87 3.15 -4.66
C LEU A 144 -4.94 1.94 -4.55
N LEU A 145 -4.82 1.20 -5.63
CA LEU A 145 -3.95 0.04 -5.74
C LEU A 145 -3.03 0.20 -6.95
N LEU A 146 -1.74 -0.02 -6.77
CA LEU A 146 -0.78 -0.11 -7.86
C LEU A 146 -1.09 -1.33 -8.74
N LEU A 147 -1.13 -1.14 -10.05
CA LEU A 147 -1.46 -2.18 -11.01
C LEU A 147 -0.39 -2.29 -12.10
N VAL A 148 0.08 -3.51 -12.30
CA VAL A 148 0.91 -3.91 -13.45
C VAL A 148 -0.01 -4.44 -14.53
N PRO A 149 -0.14 -3.79 -15.70
CA PRO A 149 -0.99 -4.26 -16.78
C PRO A 149 -0.49 -5.58 -17.38
N ASP A 150 -1.39 -6.38 -17.95
CA ASP A 150 -1.01 -7.55 -18.73
C ASP A 150 -0.09 -7.16 -19.91
N GLY A 151 0.83 -8.07 -20.24
CA GLY A 151 1.87 -7.84 -21.25
C GLY A 151 3.07 -7.05 -20.75
N LYS A 152 3.06 -6.57 -19.50
CA LYS A 152 4.21 -5.97 -18.81
C LYS A 152 4.75 -6.97 -17.79
N ASN A 153 6.06 -7.17 -17.80
CA ASN A 153 6.74 -8.18 -16.99
C ASN A 153 7.83 -7.54 -16.13
N PRO A 154 7.49 -6.76 -15.08
CA PRO A 154 8.48 -6.34 -14.10
C PRO A 154 9.01 -7.55 -13.32
N PRO A 155 10.14 -7.42 -12.61
CA PRO A 155 10.54 -8.40 -11.61
C PRO A 155 9.40 -8.67 -10.64
N PHE A 156 9.28 -9.93 -10.18
CA PHE A 156 8.25 -10.28 -9.20
C PHE A 156 8.71 -9.86 -7.81
N GLU A 157 8.29 -8.67 -7.38
CA GLU A 157 8.73 -7.97 -6.17
C GLU A 157 7.54 -7.35 -5.45
N GLU A 158 7.60 -7.31 -4.12
CA GLU A 158 6.55 -6.81 -3.23
C GLU A 158 6.13 -5.36 -3.54
N ARG A 159 7.09 -4.49 -3.89
CA ARG A 159 6.82 -3.07 -4.17
C ARG A 159 5.80 -2.82 -5.30
N PHE A 160 5.56 -3.79 -6.18
CA PHE A 160 4.56 -3.69 -7.24
C PHE A 160 3.13 -4.10 -6.81
N LEU A 161 2.95 -4.44 -5.53
CA LEU A 161 1.64 -4.82 -4.96
C LEU A 161 1.10 -3.80 -3.95
N THR A 162 1.57 -2.56 -3.99
CA THR A 162 1.14 -1.50 -3.08
C THR A 162 -0.36 -1.23 -3.22
N ALA A 163 -1.12 -1.46 -2.15
CA ALA A 163 -2.55 -1.21 -2.05
C ALA A 163 -2.87 -0.20 -0.92
N ASN A 164 -4.14 0.18 -0.76
CA ASN A 164 -4.57 1.12 0.28
C ASN A 164 -3.80 2.45 0.28
N ILE A 165 -3.39 2.94 -0.88
CA ILE A 165 -2.60 4.15 -1.00
C ILE A 165 -3.42 5.35 -0.55
N ARG A 166 -2.94 6.09 0.45
CA ARG A 166 -3.53 7.34 0.96
C ARG A 166 -2.81 8.59 0.49
N GLU A 167 -1.50 8.44 0.17
CA GLU A 167 -0.64 9.56 -0.20
C GLU A 167 0.36 9.14 -1.25
N ILE A 168 0.56 10.01 -2.23
CA ILE A 168 1.61 9.93 -3.24
C ILE A 168 2.55 11.11 -3.02
N GLN A 169 3.81 10.85 -2.72
CA GLN A 169 4.83 11.87 -2.52
C GLN A 169 5.92 11.74 -3.58
N PHE A 170 6.26 12.84 -4.23
CA PHE A 170 7.40 12.88 -5.15
C PHE A 170 8.70 13.00 -4.36
N VAL A 171 9.69 12.21 -4.73
CA VAL A 171 10.97 12.11 -4.02
C VAL A 171 12.12 11.87 -4.99
N LYS A 172 13.34 12.15 -4.52
CA LYS A 172 14.58 11.74 -5.16
C LYS A 172 15.07 10.43 -4.56
N LEU A 173 15.23 9.40 -5.38
CA LEU A 173 15.64 8.06 -4.93
C LEU A 173 16.97 8.06 -4.18
N SER A 174 17.94 8.84 -4.67
CA SER A 174 19.25 8.91 -4.03
C SER A 174 19.15 9.37 -2.58
N ASP A 175 18.32 10.39 -2.32
CA ASP A 175 18.17 11.01 -1.00
C ASP A 175 17.31 10.13 -0.08
N TYR A 176 16.30 9.47 -0.67
CA TYR A 176 15.51 8.51 0.09
C TYR A 176 16.35 7.35 0.61
N TYR A 177 17.22 6.77 -0.24
CA TYR A 177 18.05 5.63 0.14
C TYR A 177 19.40 6.00 0.77
N MET A 178 19.76 7.28 0.85
CA MET A 178 21.06 7.71 1.38
C MET A 178 21.41 7.09 2.75
N PRO A 179 20.50 7.04 3.75
CA PRO A 179 20.82 6.44 5.05
C PRO A 179 21.15 4.94 4.99
N LEU A 180 20.63 4.24 3.96
CA LEU A 180 20.78 2.80 3.78
C LEU A 180 21.97 2.42 2.89
N LYS A 181 22.40 3.34 2.00
CA LYS A 181 23.47 3.09 1.03
C LYS A 181 24.87 3.11 1.63
N LYS A 182 25.06 3.60 2.84
CA LYS A 182 26.38 3.72 3.48
C LYS A 182 27.18 2.42 3.50
N VAL A 183 26.49 1.28 3.45
CA VAL A 183 27.09 -0.05 3.55
C VAL A 183 27.17 -0.81 2.24
N THR A 184 26.60 -0.31 1.15
CA THR A 184 26.52 -1.05 -0.11
C THR A 184 27.89 -1.26 -0.78
N ASN A 185 28.88 -0.45 -0.43
CA ASN A 185 30.23 -0.52 -0.94
C ASN A 185 31.18 -1.36 -0.04
N ILE A 186 30.71 -1.87 1.11
CA ILE A 186 31.52 -2.68 2.03
C ILE A 186 31.82 -4.06 1.44
N SER A 187 30.80 -4.69 0.85
CA SER A 187 30.95 -5.95 0.13
C SER A 187 29.89 -6.07 -0.98
N SER A 188 30.20 -6.86 -2.00
CA SER A 188 29.24 -7.21 -3.05
C SER A 188 27.97 -7.85 -2.47
N GLU A 189 28.10 -8.68 -1.44
CA GLU A 189 26.98 -9.35 -0.78
C GLU A 189 26.08 -8.36 -0.03
N ALA A 190 26.66 -7.38 0.70
CA ALA A 190 25.87 -6.33 1.36
C ALA A 190 25.11 -5.48 0.33
N GLY A 191 25.72 -5.18 -0.82
CA GLY A 191 25.05 -4.46 -1.91
C GLY A 191 23.87 -5.25 -2.50
N GLN A 192 24.03 -6.56 -2.70
CA GLN A 192 22.94 -7.46 -3.15
C GLN A 192 21.84 -7.54 -2.08
N GLY A 193 22.22 -7.69 -0.80
CA GLY A 193 21.27 -7.73 0.32
C GLY A 193 20.43 -6.44 0.42
N PHE A 194 21.07 -5.28 0.23
CA PHE A 194 20.35 -4.01 0.13
C PHE A 194 19.35 -4.01 -1.04
N ALA A 195 19.74 -4.51 -2.21
CA ALA A 195 18.84 -4.56 -3.36
C ALA A 195 17.60 -5.42 -3.10
N ILE A 196 17.77 -6.58 -2.44
CA ILE A 196 16.65 -7.45 -2.06
C ILE A 196 15.78 -6.77 -0.98
N TYR A 197 16.42 -6.20 0.05
CA TYR A 197 15.73 -5.56 1.16
C TYR A 197 14.84 -4.41 0.69
N LYS A 198 15.37 -3.50 -0.13
CA LYS A 198 14.63 -2.34 -0.64
C LYS A 198 13.42 -2.70 -1.50
N ASN A 199 13.48 -3.82 -2.21
CA ASN A 199 12.43 -4.21 -3.15
C ASN A 199 11.32 -5.07 -2.51
N ASN A 200 11.62 -5.73 -1.37
CA ASN A 200 10.70 -6.70 -0.77
C ASN A 200 10.45 -6.46 0.73
N CYS A 201 11.47 -6.10 1.51
CA CYS A 201 11.33 -5.98 2.96
C CYS A 201 10.95 -4.56 3.40
N LEU A 202 11.52 -3.54 2.73
CA LEU A 202 11.31 -2.13 3.08
C LEU A 202 9.86 -1.69 2.94
N PHE A 203 9.07 -2.42 2.18
CA PHE A 203 7.64 -2.21 2.03
C PHE A 203 6.90 -2.29 3.37
N CYS A 204 7.28 -3.25 4.22
CA CYS A 204 6.68 -3.52 5.54
C CYS A 204 7.56 -3.06 6.70
N HIS A 205 8.89 -3.26 6.61
CA HIS A 205 9.83 -3.07 7.69
C HIS A 205 10.65 -1.81 7.49
N SER A 206 10.41 -0.80 8.35
CA SER A 206 11.22 0.41 8.31
C SER A 206 12.67 0.13 8.72
N LEU A 207 13.60 0.88 8.10
CA LEU A 207 15.02 0.84 8.43
C LEU A 207 15.61 2.25 8.29
N LYS A 208 16.29 2.76 9.34
CA LYS A 208 16.85 4.12 9.37
C LYS A 208 15.83 5.20 8.95
N GLY A 209 14.60 5.09 9.40
CA GLY A 209 13.52 6.04 9.10
C GLY A 209 12.98 5.98 7.67
N ARG A 210 13.28 4.92 6.92
CA ARG A 210 12.75 4.64 5.58
C ARG A 210 11.92 3.36 5.60
N GLY A 211 10.90 3.28 4.76
CA GLY A 211 10.05 2.09 4.63
C GLY A 211 8.77 2.13 5.45
N GLY A 212 7.97 1.09 5.31
CA GLY A 212 6.70 0.88 6.00
C GLY A 212 6.90 0.61 7.50
N LYS A 213 5.83 0.76 8.26
CA LYS A 213 5.80 0.55 9.72
C LYS A 213 4.87 -0.61 10.12
N LYS A 214 4.39 -1.38 9.14
CA LYS A 214 3.52 -2.53 9.36
C LYS A 214 4.25 -3.67 10.06
N GLY A 215 5.49 -3.94 9.65
CA GLY A 215 6.36 -4.94 10.27
C GLY A 215 7.18 -4.37 11.42
N VAL A 216 7.75 -5.24 12.23
CA VAL A 216 8.65 -4.88 13.32
C VAL A 216 9.93 -4.21 12.79
N TYR A 217 10.56 -3.37 13.62
CA TYR A 217 11.89 -2.83 13.32
C TYR A 217 12.93 -3.94 13.56
N LEU A 218 13.50 -4.46 12.47
CA LEU A 218 14.30 -5.69 12.53
C LEU A 218 15.56 -5.56 13.39
N LEU A 219 16.20 -4.39 13.41
CA LEU A 219 17.44 -4.20 14.19
C LEU A 219 17.20 -4.18 15.72
N ASP A 220 15.99 -3.84 16.17
CA ASP A 220 15.60 -3.92 17.58
C ASP A 220 15.11 -5.33 17.95
N GLN A 221 14.48 -6.02 16.98
CA GLN A 221 13.89 -7.33 17.21
C GLN A 221 14.92 -8.45 17.28
N TYR A 222 16.04 -8.33 16.56
CA TYR A 222 17.03 -9.39 16.44
C TYR A 222 18.45 -8.91 16.75
N ALA A 223 19.15 -9.63 17.64
CA ALA A 223 20.56 -9.38 17.95
C ALA A 223 21.46 -9.95 16.82
N PHE A 224 21.48 -9.33 15.67
CA PHE A 224 22.21 -9.82 14.48
C PHE A 224 23.72 -10.02 14.72
N SER A 225 24.35 -9.34 15.69
CA SER A 225 25.74 -9.55 16.08
C SER A 225 25.99 -10.93 16.71
N LYS A 226 24.93 -11.65 17.14
CA LYS A 226 24.99 -12.96 17.76
C LYS A 226 24.40 -14.03 16.82
N LEU A 227 25.02 -15.21 16.81
CA LEU A 227 24.54 -16.35 15.97
C LEU A 227 23.09 -16.72 16.29
N GLU A 228 22.74 -16.75 17.59
CA GLU A 228 21.35 -17.03 18.05
C GLU A 228 20.33 -16.04 17.46
N GLY A 229 20.66 -14.74 17.42
CA GLY A 229 19.80 -13.72 16.83
C GLY A 229 19.63 -13.86 15.32
N GLN A 230 20.69 -14.29 14.63
CA GLN A 230 20.65 -14.57 13.19
C GLN A 230 19.78 -15.79 12.89
N GLU A 231 19.96 -16.89 13.64
CA GLU A 231 19.14 -18.09 13.52
C GLU A 231 17.66 -17.80 13.83
N LYS A 232 17.42 -17.02 14.89
CA LYS A 232 16.04 -16.58 15.24
C LYS A 232 15.41 -15.80 14.08
N PHE A 233 16.12 -14.86 13.47
CA PHE A 233 15.61 -14.10 12.32
C PHE A 233 15.22 -15.01 11.15
N LEU A 234 16.07 -15.99 10.79
CA LEU A 234 15.80 -16.93 9.71
C LEU A 234 14.60 -17.85 10.00
N ASN A 235 14.43 -18.26 11.26
CA ASN A 235 13.32 -19.12 11.69
C ASN A 235 11.99 -18.32 11.77
N ASP A 236 12.05 -17.14 12.38
CA ASP A 236 10.88 -16.27 12.52
C ASP A 236 10.36 -15.82 11.13
N PHE A 237 11.25 -15.58 10.16
CA PHE A 237 10.84 -15.24 8.79
C PHE A 237 9.84 -16.25 8.25
N LYS A 238 10.11 -17.54 8.39
CA LYS A 238 9.22 -18.62 7.90
C LYS A 238 7.89 -18.64 8.64
N SER A 239 7.91 -18.46 9.97
CA SER A 239 6.70 -18.56 10.79
C SER A 239 5.79 -17.33 10.68
N PHE A 240 6.38 -16.13 10.56
CA PHE A 240 5.59 -14.89 10.47
C PHE A 240 5.05 -14.59 9.08
N HIS A 241 5.71 -15.11 8.04
CA HIS A 241 5.30 -14.92 6.64
C HIS A 241 4.68 -16.20 6.05
N ASP A 242 4.14 -17.07 6.90
CA ASP A 242 3.52 -18.32 6.50
C ASP A 242 2.30 -18.08 5.59
N LYS A 243 2.18 -18.95 4.59
CA LYS A 243 1.11 -18.99 3.58
C LYS A 243 -0.30 -19.12 4.15
N THR A 244 -0.42 -19.62 5.39
CA THR A 244 -1.70 -19.85 6.06
C THR A 244 -2.29 -18.60 6.69
N ASN A 245 -1.49 -17.56 6.89
CA ASN A 245 -1.94 -16.32 7.49
C ASN A 245 -2.52 -15.38 6.43
N VAL A 246 -3.86 -15.30 6.38
CA VAL A 246 -4.61 -14.46 5.42
C VAL A 246 -4.32 -12.95 5.54
N ASP A 247 -3.85 -12.49 6.70
CA ASP A 247 -3.51 -11.09 6.94
C ASP A 247 -2.04 -10.77 6.61
N LYS A 248 -1.25 -11.79 6.31
CA LYS A 248 0.16 -11.64 5.95
C LYS A 248 0.35 -12.04 4.50
N GLN A 249 1.00 -11.19 3.73
CA GLN A 249 1.37 -11.54 2.37
C GLN A 249 2.38 -12.70 2.40
N ASP A 250 2.23 -13.62 1.46
CA ASP A 250 3.15 -14.74 1.24
C ASP A 250 4.48 -14.20 0.68
N ILE A 251 5.30 -13.63 1.56
CA ILE A 251 6.57 -12.99 1.17
C ILE A 251 7.58 -14.02 0.67
N GLU A 252 7.43 -15.31 1.01
CA GLU A 252 8.29 -16.39 0.52
C GLU A 252 8.23 -16.53 -1.01
N GLN A 253 7.17 -16.09 -1.64
CA GLN A 253 7.09 -16.04 -3.11
C GLN A 253 8.06 -15.04 -3.74
N PHE A 254 8.51 -14.02 -2.97
CA PHE A 254 9.40 -12.95 -3.45
C PHE A 254 10.85 -13.13 -3.01
N VAL A 255 11.10 -13.79 -1.86
CA VAL A 255 12.42 -13.90 -1.24
C VAL A 255 12.71 -15.34 -0.85
N THR A 256 13.73 -15.92 -1.47
CA THR A 256 14.22 -17.27 -1.16
C THR A 256 15.06 -17.28 0.12
N GLY A 257 15.26 -18.47 0.73
CA GLY A 257 16.12 -18.62 1.91
C GLY A 257 17.57 -18.15 1.69
N ASN A 258 18.13 -18.32 0.49
CA ASN A 258 19.47 -17.82 0.17
C ASN A 258 19.48 -16.29 0.06
N GLN A 259 18.47 -15.69 -0.55
CA GLN A 259 18.32 -14.24 -0.59
C GLN A 259 18.13 -13.66 0.81
N LEU A 260 17.43 -14.34 1.72
CA LEU A 260 17.27 -13.90 3.10
C LEU A 260 18.63 -13.85 3.85
N LYS A 261 19.52 -14.83 3.61
CA LYS A 261 20.89 -14.78 4.15
C LYS A 261 21.68 -13.58 3.61
N THR A 262 21.50 -13.26 2.34
CA THR A 262 22.12 -12.08 1.72
C THR A 262 21.56 -10.76 2.33
N VAL A 263 20.24 -10.72 2.62
CA VAL A 263 19.64 -9.60 3.37
C VAL A 263 20.26 -9.48 4.77
N MET A 264 20.48 -10.60 5.46
CA MET A 264 21.12 -10.59 6.78
C MET A 264 22.55 -10.01 6.73
N SER A 265 23.33 -10.34 5.69
CA SER A 265 24.67 -9.76 5.48
C SER A 265 24.62 -8.23 5.32
N PHE A 266 23.59 -7.70 4.64
CA PHE A 266 23.36 -6.27 4.55
C PHE A 266 23.03 -5.64 5.92
N LEU A 267 22.12 -6.26 6.70
CA LEU A 267 21.76 -5.74 8.04
C LEU A 267 22.94 -5.75 9.00
N LEU A 268 23.77 -6.81 8.97
CA LEU A 268 25.02 -6.89 9.74
C LEU A 268 26.03 -5.79 9.36
N ALA A 269 26.19 -5.52 8.07
CA ALA A 269 27.06 -4.46 7.61
C ALA A 269 26.58 -3.07 8.09
N LEU A 270 25.25 -2.87 8.12
CA LEU A 270 24.66 -1.61 8.59
C LEU A 270 24.91 -1.37 10.08
N ILE A 271 24.80 -2.41 10.92
CA ILE A 271 25.10 -2.32 12.35
C ILE A 271 26.55 -1.93 12.58
N LYS A 272 27.49 -2.58 11.89
CA LYS A 272 28.94 -2.30 12.04
C LYS A 272 29.31 -0.86 11.69
N VAL A 273 28.65 -0.25 10.72
CA VAL A 273 28.90 1.16 10.36
C VAL A 273 28.31 2.13 11.37
N ASP A 274 27.22 1.77 12.05
CA ASP A 274 26.63 2.62 13.09
C ASP A 274 27.43 2.59 14.39
N GLU A 275 28.19 1.53 14.64
CA GLU A 275 29.04 1.36 15.84
C GLU A 275 30.45 1.97 15.66
N SER A 276 30.84 2.32 14.43
CA SER A 276 32.13 2.93 14.09
C SER A 276 32.09 4.47 14.08
#